data_b6d162cdf941bc3a006cb100b9d11543
#
_entry.id   b6d162cdf941bc3a006cb100b9d11543
#
_cell.length_a   1.000
_cell.length_b   1.000
_cell.length_c   1.000
_cell.angle_alpha   90.00
_cell.angle_beta   90.00
_cell.angle_gamma   90.00
#
_symmetry.space_group_name_H-M   'P 1'
#
loop_
_entity.id
_entity.type
_entity.pdbx_description
1 polymer ?
#
loop_
_entity_poly.entity_id
_entity_poly.type
_entity_poly.pdbx_seq_one_letter_code
_entity_poly.pdbx_strand_id
1 'polypeptide(L)'
;MAQAGRAHSRREGVARCLAKGLPVIQGDADTDLSDYPNDAFDYVILSQTIQATRNPRLVLENLLRIGRRAIVSFPNFGHWRIRYEVALRGRMPMTENLPHAWYDTPNIHFCTIRDFVGLCREIGAGMERAVALDAGGQPMRFTLPWWVWNLFGEQAVFLLKRGGPAA
;
A
#
# COMPACT_ATOMS: atom_id res chain seq x y z
N MET A 1 24.23 4.56 -8.45
CA MET A 1 23.33 4.81 -9.61
C MET A 1 21.84 4.71 -9.28
N ALA A 2 21.37 3.77 -8.47
CA ALA A 2 19.93 3.62 -8.12
C ALA A 2 19.28 4.83 -7.40
N GLN A 3 20.04 5.59 -6.60
CA GLN A 3 19.53 6.79 -5.94
C GLN A 3 19.28 7.97 -6.89
N ALA A 4 20.09 8.11 -7.93
CA ALA A 4 19.94 9.18 -8.91
C ALA A 4 18.67 9.00 -9.77
N GLY A 5 18.33 7.77 -10.14
CA GLY A 5 17.10 7.46 -10.89
C GLY A 5 15.83 7.72 -10.07
N ARG A 6 15.84 7.39 -8.78
CA ARG A 6 14.70 7.68 -7.87
C ARG A 6 14.50 9.18 -7.63
N ALA A 7 15.57 9.95 -7.50
CA ALA A 7 15.49 11.41 -7.36
C ALA A 7 14.95 12.07 -8.63
N HIS A 8 15.31 11.57 -9.81
CA HIS A 8 14.83 12.07 -11.09
C HIS A 8 13.32 11.80 -11.26
N SER A 9 12.87 10.57 -11.02
CA SER A 9 11.45 10.17 -11.07
C SER A 9 10.57 10.97 -10.09
N ARG A 10 11.08 11.27 -8.87
CA ARG A 10 10.37 12.12 -7.89
C ARG A 10 10.23 13.56 -8.39
N ARG A 11 11.26 14.15 -8.97
CA ARG A 11 11.23 15.51 -9.53
C ARG A 11 10.24 15.63 -10.70
N GLU A 12 10.18 14.66 -11.57
CA GLU A 12 9.21 14.60 -12.67
C GLU A 12 7.77 14.47 -12.15
N GLY A 13 7.54 13.69 -11.10
CA GLY A 13 6.26 13.58 -10.42
C GLY A 13 5.78 14.92 -9.86
N VAL A 14 6.66 15.62 -9.15
CA VAL A 14 6.39 16.97 -8.60
C VAL A 14 6.07 17.95 -9.73
N ALA A 15 6.88 17.98 -10.79
CA ALA A 15 6.66 18.88 -11.92
C ALA A 15 5.30 18.64 -12.61
N ARG A 16 4.90 17.37 -12.78
CA ARG A 16 3.59 17.01 -13.34
C ARG A 16 2.40 17.44 -12.45
N CYS A 17 2.54 17.34 -11.14
CA CYS A 17 1.50 17.80 -10.21
C CYS A 17 1.38 19.33 -10.26
N LEU A 18 2.51 20.06 -10.21
CA LEU A 18 2.53 21.53 -10.31
C LEU A 18 1.95 22.01 -11.63
N ALA A 19 2.26 21.34 -12.75
CA ALA A 19 1.69 21.66 -14.06
C ALA A 19 0.15 21.48 -14.12
N LYS A 20 -0.41 20.66 -13.23
CA LYS A 20 -1.87 20.48 -13.05
C LYS A 20 -2.46 21.38 -11.98
N GLY A 21 -1.71 22.31 -11.39
CA GLY A 21 -2.16 23.20 -10.35
C GLY A 21 -2.40 22.50 -8.99
N LEU A 22 -1.84 21.31 -8.80
CA LEU A 22 -1.98 20.56 -7.54
C LEU A 22 -0.89 20.99 -6.55
N PRO A 23 -1.23 21.28 -5.29
CA PRO A 23 -0.24 21.53 -4.25
C PRO A 23 0.55 20.24 -4.00
N VAL A 24 1.87 20.34 -3.99
CA VAL A 24 2.79 19.21 -3.76
C VAL A 24 3.83 19.61 -2.73
N ILE A 25 3.99 18.75 -1.73
CA ILE A 25 5.10 18.82 -0.77
C ILE A 25 5.94 17.56 -0.98
N GLN A 26 7.24 17.75 -1.12
CA GLN A 26 8.19 16.65 -1.14
C GLN A 26 8.47 16.23 0.29
N GLY A 27 8.21 14.97 0.64
CA GLY A 27 8.41 14.45 1.99
C GLY A 27 8.72 12.95 1.99
N ASP A 28 9.04 12.43 3.17
CA ASP A 28 9.24 11.02 3.46
C ASP A 28 8.14 10.55 4.42
N ALA A 29 7.34 9.56 4.01
CA ALA A 29 6.25 9.04 4.82
C ALA A 29 6.75 8.36 6.12
N ASP A 30 8.00 7.93 6.19
CA ASP A 30 8.58 7.34 7.39
C ASP A 30 8.92 8.37 8.49
N THR A 31 9.12 9.64 8.13
CA THR A 31 9.57 10.70 9.04
C THR A 31 8.59 11.86 9.19
N ASP A 32 8.07 12.35 8.06
CA ASP A 32 7.40 13.65 8.02
C ASP A 32 5.93 13.59 8.46
N LEU A 33 5.34 12.37 8.52
CA LEU A 33 3.97 12.23 9.01
C LEU A 33 3.83 12.63 10.49
N SER A 34 4.87 12.53 11.29
CA SER A 34 4.88 12.94 12.70
C SER A 34 4.60 14.43 12.89
N ASP A 35 4.96 15.27 11.92
CA ASP A 35 4.87 16.72 12.00
C ASP A 35 3.43 17.25 11.80
N TYR A 36 2.54 16.42 11.27
CA TYR A 36 1.15 16.80 11.10
C TYR A 36 0.36 16.65 12.42
N PRO A 37 -0.55 17.60 12.72
CA PRO A 37 -1.42 17.50 13.90
C PRO A 37 -2.41 16.34 13.79
N ASN A 38 -2.95 15.93 14.94
CA ASN A 38 -4.00 14.92 14.99
C ASN A 38 -5.26 15.42 14.26
N ASP A 39 -5.97 14.52 13.58
CA ASP A 39 -7.24 14.79 12.89
C ASP A 39 -7.18 15.98 11.91
N ALA A 40 -6.00 16.24 11.34
CA ALA A 40 -5.78 17.32 10.37
C ALA A 40 -6.57 17.14 9.07
N PHE A 41 -6.90 15.91 8.72
CA PHE A 41 -7.57 15.57 7.45
C PHE A 41 -8.76 14.64 7.67
N ASP A 42 -9.81 14.81 6.85
CA ASP A 42 -10.94 13.86 6.83
C ASP A 42 -10.51 12.52 6.21
N TYR A 43 -9.68 12.57 5.17
CA TYR A 43 -9.14 11.39 4.49
C TYR A 43 -7.65 11.55 4.23
N VAL A 44 -6.89 10.49 4.49
CA VAL A 44 -5.47 10.36 4.10
C VAL A 44 -5.34 9.17 3.17
N ILE A 45 -4.61 9.32 2.07
CA ILE A 45 -4.46 8.28 1.06
C ILE A 45 -2.99 7.88 0.96
N LEU A 46 -2.71 6.60 1.18
CA LEU A 46 -1.41 5.98 0.94
C LEU A 46 -1.56 4.98 -0.22
N SER A 47 -1.23 5.43 -1.42
CA SER A 47 -1.38 4.63 -2.63
C SER A 47 -0.07 3.93 -3.00
N GLN A 48 -0.09 2.59 -3.06
CA GLN A 48 1.03 1.76 -3.54
C GLN A 48 2.38 2.07 -2.84
N THR A 49 2.35 2.41 -1.55
CA THR A 49 3.54 2.93 -0.86
C THR A 49 3.87 2.15 0.42
N ILE A 50 2.88 1.56 1.10
CA ILE A 50 3.08 0.89 2.39
C ILE A 50 4.22 -0.15 2.36
N GLN A 51 4.34 -0.90 1.28
CA GLN A 51 5.37 -1.92 1.08
C GLN A 51 6.77 -1.34 0.83
N ALA A 52 6.87 -0.04 0.56
CA ALA A 52 8.12 0.67 0.31
C ALA A 52 8.61 1.49 1.52
N THR A 53 7.81 1.60 2.57
CA THR A 53 8.17 2.28 3.83
C THR A 53 9.08 1.41 4.69
N ARG A 54 9.92 2.01 5.51
CA ARG A 54 10.84 1.28 6.43
C ARG A 54 10.09 0.72 7.63
N ASN A 55 9.10 1.47 8.12
CA ASN A 55 8.28 1.06 9.26
C ASN A 55 6.77 1.16 8.91
N PRO A 56 6.21 0.16 8.21
CA PRO A 56 4.80 0.16 7.80
C PRO A 56 3.82 0.33 8.95
N ARG A 57 4.15 -0.24 10.13
CA ARG A 57 3.32 -0.13 11.34
C ARG A 57 3.21 1.33 11.80
N LEU A 58 4.34 2.00 11.98
CA LEU A 58 4.38 3.39 12.44
C LEU A 58 3.72 4.33 11.42
N VAL A 59 3.96 4.10 10.12
CA VAL A 59 3.32 4.87 9.05
C VAL A 59 1.80 4.71 9.13
N LEU A 60 1.28 3.49 9.30
CA LEU A 60 -0.15 3.23 9.39
C LEU A 60 -0.78 3.87 10.64
N GLU A 61 -0.11 3.77 11.79
CA GLU A 61 -0.52 4.43 13.03
C GLU A 61 -0.58 5.96 12.87
N ASN A 62 0.43 6.57 12.21
CA ASN A 62 0.42 8.00 11.89
C ASN A 62 -0.67 8.39 10.90
N LEU A 63 -0.94 7.61 9.86
CA LEU A 63 -2.05 7.88 8.94
C LEU A 63 -3.39 7.91 9.68
N LEU A 64 -3.60 6.97 10.63
CA LEU A 64 -4.81 6.93 11.46
C LEU A 64 -4.83 8.01 12.53
N ARG A 65 -3.69 8.59 12.89
CA ARG A 65 -3.59 9.72 13.81
C ARG A 65 -3.94 11.05 13.14
N ILE A 66 -3.40 11.28 11.94
CA ILE A 66 -3.55 12.56 11.21
C ILE A 66 -4.85 12.62 10.41
N GLY A 67 -5.42 11.47 10.04
CA GLY A 67 -6.67 11.39 9.29
C GLY A 67 -7.78 10.70 10.08
N ARG A 68 -9.01 11.19 9.91
CA ARG A 68 -10.21 10.51 10.43
C ARG A 68 -10.41 9.14 9.77
N ARG A 69 -10.05 9.05 8.49
CA ARG A 69 -10.03 7.82 7.69
C ARG A 69 -8.76 7.73 6.87
N ALA A 70 -8.25 6.51 6.70
CA ALA A 70 -7.10 6.23 5.86
C ALA A 70 -7.48 5.27 4.74
N ILE A 71 -7.14 5.62 3.49
CA ILE A 71 -7.25 4.73 2.33
C ILE A 71 -5.86 4.22 2.02
N VAL A 72 -5.68 2.91 2.07
CA VAL A 72 -4.38 2.26 1.82
C VAL A 72 -4.53 1.26 0.69
N SER A 73 -3.67 1.36 -0.32
CA SER A 73 -3.61 0.38 -1.41
C SER A 73 -2.20 -0.18 -1.56
N PHE A 74 -2.13 -1.46 -1.94
CA PHE A 74 -0.85 -2.15 -2.15
C PHE A 74 -1.03 -3.37 -3.07
N PRO A 75 0.05 -3.80 -3.77
CA PRO A 75 0.06 -5.04 -4.53
C PRO A 75 0.12 -6.24 -3.58
N ASN A 76 -0.63 -7.28 -3.88
CA ASN A 76 -0.72 -8.48 -3.06
C ASN A 76 0.33 -9.52 -3.44
N PHE A 77 1.38 -9.67 -2.64
CA PHE A 77 2.38 -10.72 -2.81
C PHE A 77 1.85 -12.14 -2.53
N GLY A 78 0.66 -12.26 -1.95
CA GLY A 78 -0.01 -13.54 -1.72
C GLY A 78 -0.74 -14.13 -2.94
N HIS A 79 -0.75 -13.44 -4.08
CA HIS A 79 -1.44 -13.88 -5.30
C HIS A 79 -0.90 -15.22 -5.83
N TRP A 80 -1.77 -16.08 -6.38
CA TRP A 80 -1.42 -17.44 -6.80
C TRP A 80 -0.30 -17.50 -7.84
N ARG A 81 -0.23 -16.54 -8.77
CA ARG A 81 0.85 -16.47 -9.77
C ARG A 81 2.21 -16.28 -9.12
N ILE A 82 2.29 -15.39 -8.11
CA ILE A 82 3.52 -15.15 -7.36
C ILE A 82 3.97 -16.43 -6.66
N ARG A 83 3.02 -17.10 -5.98
CA ARG A 83 3.30 -18.38 -5.30
C ARG A 83 3.78 -19.45 -6.27
N TYR A 84 3.12 -19.56 -7.43
CA TYR A 84 3.50 -20.50 -8.48
C TYR A 84 4.92 -20.25 -8.99
N GLU A 85 5.26 -19.00 -9.34
CA GLU A 85 6.60 -18.64 -9.83
C GLU A 85 7.70 -18.95 -8.80
N VAL A 86 7.46 -18.58 -7.53
CA VAL A 86 8.43 -18.86 -6.46
C VAL A 86 8.54 -20.37 -6.20
N ALA A 87 7.42 -21.09 -6.10
CA ALA A 87 7.43 -22.52 -5.74
C ALA A 87 7.96 -23.42 -6.84
N LEU A 88 7.62 -23.16 -8.11
CA LEU A 88 7.98 -24.05 -9.21
C LEU A 88 9.19 -23.55 -10.02
N ARG A 89 9.40 -22.25 -10.12
CA ARG A 89 10.53 -21.70 -10.88
C ARG A 89 11.70 -21.22 -10.00
N GLY A 90 11.46 -21.09 -8.69
CA GLY A 90 12.48 -20.60 -7.75
C GLY A 90 12.92 -19.15 -8.03
N ARG A 91 12.06 -18.33 -8.67
CA ARG A 91 12.37 -16.96 -9.05
C ARG A 91 11.34 -15.99 -8.52
N MET A 92 11.80 -14.79 -8.15
CA MET A 92 10.89 -13.69 -7.82
C MET A 92 10.16 -13.25 -9.09
N PRO A 93 8.82 -13.23 -9.07
CA PRO A 93 8.03 -12.90 -10.25
C PRO A 93 8.09 -11.41 -10.57
N MET A 94 7.99 -11.11 -11.86
CA MET A 94 7.69 -9.77 -12.36
C MET A 94 6.29 -9.80 -12.95
N THR A 95 5.41 -8.91 -12.48
CA THR A 95 4.03 -8.75 -12.96
C THR A 95 3.77 -7.30 -13.31
N GLU A 96 2.63 -7.00 -13.93
CA GLU A 96 2.25 -5.61 -14.23
C GLU A 96 2.21 -4.74 -12.97
N ASN A 97 1.77 -5.31 -11.84
CA ASN A 97 1.71 -4.63 -10.55
C ASN A 97 3.03 -4.66 -9.76
N LEU A 98 4.00 -5.50 -10.18
CA LEU A 98 5.33 -5.65 -9.62
C LEU A 98 6.36 -5.66 -10.77
N PRO A 99 6.55 -4.52 -11.47
CA PRO A 99 7.32 -4.48 -12.71
C PRO A 99 8.83 -4.49 -12.51
N HIS A 100 9.30 -4.41 -11.27
CA HIS A 100 10.73 -4.30 -10.95
C HIS A 100 11.37 -5.64 -10.69
N ALA A 101 12.62 -5.79 -11.13
CA ALA A 101 13.45 -6.92 -10.73
C ALA A 101 13.73 -6.88 -9.21
N TRP A 102 13.99 -8.04 -8.61
CA TRP A 102 14.20 -8.17 -7.16
C TRP A 102 15.31 -7.26 -6.59
N TYR A 103 16.30 -6.91 -7.41
CA TYR A 103 17.44 -6.05 -7.03
C TYR A 103 17.20 -4.55 -7.29
N ASP A 104 16.13 -4.17 -8.00
CA ASP A 104 15.82 -2.78 -8.36
C ASP A 104 14.40 -2.35 -7.93
N THR A 105 13.77 -3.15 -7.10
CA THR A 105 12.43 -2.86 -6.59
C THR A 105 12.47 -1.83 -5.45
N PRO A 106 11.54 -0.85 -5.42
CA PRO A 106 11.32 -0.01 -4.24
C PRO A 106 10.65 -0.77 -3.10
N ASN A 107 10.05 -1.94 -3.38
CA ASN A 107 9.31 -2.72 -2.40
C ASN A 107 10.26 -3.47 -1.48
N ILE A 108 10.35 -3.07 -0.22
CA ILE A 108 11.20 -3.69 0.80
C ILE A 108 10.43 -4.68 1.67
N HIS A 109 9.09 -4.62 1.66
CA HIS A 109 8.21 -5.54 2.36
C HIS A 109 7.28 -6.29 1.39
N PHE A 110 7.20 -7.60 1.54
CA PHE A 110 6.31 -8.47 0.76
C PHE A 110 4.96 -8.58 1.46
N CYS A 111 4.12 -7.55 1.30
CA CYS A 111 2.83 -7.50 1.97
C CYS A 111 1.80 -8.38 1.25
N THR A 112 1.13 -9.26 1.99
CA THR A 112 -0.07 -9.96 1.52
C THR A 112 -1.33 -9.35 2.13
N ILE A 113 -2.50 -9.62 1.54
CA ILE A 113 -3.78 -9.15 2.10
C ILE A 113 -3.97 -9.67 3.53
N ARG A 114 -3.59 -10.91 3.81
CA ARG A 114 -3.72 -11.50 5.14
C ARG A 114 -2.78 -10.85 6.16
N ASP A 115 -1.56 -10.55 5.77
CA ASP A 115 -0.60 -9.89 6.66
C ASP A 115 -1.06 -8.47 7.00
N PHE A 116 -1.57 -7.74 6.01
CA PHE A 116 -2.12 -6.40 6.23
C PHE A 116 -3.33 -6.42 7.19
N VAL A 117 -4.26 -7.36 7.00
CA VAL A 117 -5.39 -7.56 7.92
C VAL A 117 -4.90 -7.92 9.33
N GLY A 118 -3.84 -8.73 9.45
CA GLY A 118 -3.17 -9.03 10.71
C GLY A 118 -2.64 -7.76 11.39
N LEU A 119 -1.89 -6.95 10.64
CA LEU A 119 -1.35 -5.69 11.14
C LEU A 119 -2.46 -4.72 11.59
N CYS A 120 -3.54 -4.58 10.81
CA CYS A 120 -4.69 -3.75 11.20
C CYS A 120 -5.28 -4.19 12.54
N ARG A 121 -5.40 -5.50 12.77
CA ARG A 121 -5.89 -6.04 14.06
C ARG A 121 -4.94 -5.74 15.21
N GLU A 122 -3.64 -5.90 15.00
CA GLU A 122 -2.62 -5.64 16.02
C GLU A 122 -2.60 -4.18 16.49
N ILE A 123 -2.80 -3.23 15.56
CA ILE A 123 -2.83 -1.79 15.88
C ILE A 123 -4.23 -1.29 16.26
N GLY A 124 -5.24 -2.17 16.29
CA GLY A 124 -6.62 -1.81 16.61
C GLY A 124 -7.30 -0.94 15.57
N ALA A 125 -6.87 -0.99 14.30
CA ALA A 125 -7.49 -0.25 13.20
C ALA A 125 -8.81 -0.90 12.78
N GLY A 126 -9.88 -0.11 12.73
CA GLY A 126 -11.17 -0.53 12.20
C GLY A 126 -11.17 -0.56 10.68
N MET A 127 -11.51 -1.68 10.08
CA MET A 127 -11.67 -1.81 8.62
C MET A 127 -13.12 -1.52 8.25
N GLU A 128 -13.39 -0.33 7.67
CA GLU A 128 -14.76 0.05 7.23
C GLU A 128 -15.12 -0.62 5.90
N ARG A 129 -14.19 -0.66 4.97
CA ARG A 129 -14.33 -1.30 3.65
C ARG A 129 -13.02 -1.88 3.19
N ALA A 130 -13.13 -2.94 2.40
CA ALA A 130 -12.00 -3.51 1.68
C ALA A 130 -12.45 -3.94 0.28
N VAL A 131 -11.56 -3.81 -0.69
CA VAL A 131 -11.79 -4.24 -2.07
C VAL A 131 -10.51 -4.90 -2.56
N ALA A 132 -10.63 -6.11 -3.08
CA ALA A 132 -9.57 -6.74 -3.85
C ALA A 132 -9.81 -6.43 -5.34
N LEU A 133 -8.74 -6.12 -6.05
CA LEU A 133 -8.77 -5.82 -7.48
C LEU A 133 -8.09 -6.96 -8.24
N ASP A 134 -8.61 -7.27 -9.41
CA ASP A 134 -8.00 -8.20 -10.35
C ASP A 134 -6.87 -7.55 -11.18
N ALA A 135 -6.29 -8.28 -12.13
CA ALA A 135 -5.24 -7.80 -13.03
C ALA A 135 -5.64 -6.56 -13.84
N GLY A 136 -6.91 -6.46 -14.21
CA GLY A 136 -7.47 -5.31 -14.93
C GLY A 136 -7.84 -4.12 -14.04
N GLY A 137 -7.56 -4.19 -12.73
CA GLY A 137 -7.94 -3.15 -11.77
C GLY A 137 -9.44 -3.12 -11.47
N GLN A 138 -10.19 -4.18 -11.85
CA GLN A 138 -11.61 -4.27 -11.57
C GLN A 138 -11.87 -4.86 -10.19
N PRO A 139 -12.86 -4.34 -9.45
CA PRO A 139 -13.18 -4.86 -8.13
C PRO A 139 -13.74 -6.28 -8.23
N MET A 140 -13.22 -7.18 -7.41
CA MET A 140 -13.77 -8.52 -7.23
C MET A 140 -15.15 -8.42 -6.57
N ARG A 141 -16.18 -8.94 -7.26
CA ARG A 141 -17.60 -8.67 -6.99
C ARG A 141 -18.20 -9.28 -5.72
N PHE A 142 -17.42 -10.02 -4.93
CA PHE A 142 -17.99 -10.75 -3.79
C PHE A 142 -17.24 -10.47 -2.49
N THR A 143 -17.99 -10.39 -1.41
CA THR A 143 -17.48 -10.49 -0.03
C THR A 143 -17.00 -11.93 0.19
N LEU A 144 -15.79 -12.20 -0.25
CA LEU A 144 -15.16 -13.50 -0.11
C LEU A 144 -14.27 -13.52 1.14
N PRO A 145 -14.04 -14.68 1.77
CA PRO A 145 -13.09 -14.80 2.86
C PRO A 145 -11.71 -14.28 2.48
N TRP A 146 -10.98 -13.72 3.44
CA TRP A 146 -9.65 -13.14 3.22
C TRP A 146 -8.66 -14.07 2.48
N TRP A 147 -8.77 -15.38 2.66
CA TRP A 147 -7.90 -16.32 1.98
C TRP A 147 -8.14 -16.38 0.46
N VAL A 148 -9.39 -16.19 0.02
CA VAL A 148 -9.74 -16.13 -1.41
C VAL A 148 -9.19 -14.84 -2.02
N TRP A 149 -9.42 -13.71 -1.38
CA TRP A 149 -8.86 -12.44 -1.84
C TRP A 149 -7.34 -12.47 -1.84
N ASN A 150 -6.73 -13.11 -0.83
CA ASN A 150 -5.29 -13.28 -0.77
C ASN A 150 -4.72 -14.17 -1.90
N LEU A 151 -5.52 -15.09 -2.42
CA LEU A 151 -5.10 -15.98 -3.51
C LEU A 151 -5.36 -15.38 -4.90
N PHE A 152 -6.47 -14.68 -5.09
CA PHE A 152 -6.91 -14.24 -6.41
C PHE A 152 -6.87 -12.72 -6.63
N GLY A 153 -6.80 -11.91 -5.58
CA GLY A 153 -6.63 -10.47 -5.70
C GLY A 153 -5.18 -10.11 -6.03
N GLU A 154 -4.96 -9.32 -7.05
CA GLU A 154 -3.61 -8.80 -7.39
C GLU A 154 -3.25 -7.56 -6.60
N GLN A 155 -4.26 -6.75 -6.28
CA GLN A 155 -4.12 -5.56 -5.44
C GLN A 155 -5.24 -5.54 -4.40
N ALA A 156 -5.03 -4.78 -3.34
CA ALA A 156 -6.07 -4.51 -2.35
C ALA A 156 -6.14 -3.02 -2.02
N VAL A 157 -7.35 -2.56 -1.73
CA VAL A 157 -7.64 -1.21 -1.24
C VAL A 157 -8.45 -1.34 0.04
N PHE A 158 -7.99 -0.70 1.10
CA PHE A 158 -8.65 -0.68 2.40
C PHE A 158 -9.04 0.73 2.80
N LEU A 159 -10.26 0.89 3.29
CA LEU A 159 -10.71 2.08 4.02
C LEU A 159 -10.68 1.76 5.50
N LEU A 160 -9.82 2.45 6.22
CA LEU A 160 -9.58 2.27 7.64
C LEU A 160 -10.06 3.48 8.43
N LYS A 161 -10.40 3.24 9.69
CA LYS A 161 -10.65 4.27 10.71
C LYS A 161 -9.88 3.96 11.99
N ARG A 162 -9.68 4.99 12.82
CA ARG A 162 -9.13 4.85 14.17
C ARG A 162 -10.14 4.11 15.04
N GLY A 163 -9.67 3.12 15.78
CA GLY A 163 -10.39 2.43 16.85
C GLY A 163 -11.80 1.96 16.46
N GLY A 164 -11.96 0.69 16.17
CA GLY A 164 -13.22 -0.01 16.13
C GLY A 164 -13.00 -1.45 16.58
N PRO A 165 -14.02 -2.15 17.09
CA PRO A 165 -13.86 -3.55 17.37
C PRO A 165 -13.42 -4.28 16.10
N ALA A 166 -12.43 -5.16 16.25
CA ALA A 166 -12.04 -6.06 15.17
C ALA A 166 -13.29 -6.82 14.70
N ALA A 167 -13.64 -6.66 13.44
CA ALA A 167 -14.68 -7.46 12.81
C ALA A 167 -14.17 -8.89 12.55
#